data_db0aa164adae1476e7bf1106ecab076e
#
_entry.id   db0aa164adae1476e7bf1106ecab076e
#
_cell.length_a   1.000
_cell.length_b   1.000
_cell.length_c   1.000
_cell.angle_alpha   90.00
_cell.angle_beta   90.00
_cell.angle_gamma   90.00
#
_symmetry.space_group_name_H-M   'P 1'
#
loop_
_entity.id
_entity.type
_entity.pdbx_description
1 polymer ?
#
loop_
_entity_poly.entity_id
_entity_poly.type
_entity_poly.pdbx_seq_one_letter_code
_entity_poly.pdbx_strand_id
1 'polypeptide(L)'
;RRTAHNSLRLYLREIGSIPLLTKEDEQEISQRMQEGRKKICVGVVRSIQAIDFLLDIVENIKKGKRRLDVVMNSMPDDLKTDTEVNRYIGKLKSKLNRVKNKSHKAIETIEEDREASNELFRKCGEDLYKIGFAPETILEAAEEIKRRALRSDKVIKECQRIESLFKFNPKQSDRIAAKDPDKVQDKQIRQLCMTSHLKKEEVYRELDKLRETKHFLQQIYDSGDDP
;
A
#
# COMPACT_ATOMS: atom_id res chain seq x y z
N ARG A 1 42.08 -35.59 -8.09
CA ARG A 1 42.66 -34.45 -7.34
C ARG A 1 42.99 -33.21 -8.20
N ARG A 2 43.12 -33.33 -9.55
CA ARG A 2 43.41 -32.19 -10.46
C ARG A 2 42.19 -31.25 -10.72
N THR A 3 40.96 -31.72 -10.64
CA THR A 3 39.74 -30.94 -10.96
C THR A 3 39.38 -29.90 -9.87
N ALA A 4 39.54 -30.24 -8.59
CA ALA A 4 39.24 -29.32 -7.48
C ALA A 4 40.19 -28.11 -7.46
N HIS A 5 41.47 -28.31 -7.86
CA HIS A 5 42.48 -27.24 -7.91
C HIS A 5 42.19 -26.24 -9.06
N ASN A 6 41.57 -26.70 -10.13
CA ASN A 6 41.16 -25.84 -11.26
C ASN A 6 39.95 -24.98 -10.92
N SER A 7 38.99 -25.54 -10.19
CA SER A 7 37.77 -24.81 -9.76
C SER A 7 38.12 -23.68 -8.77
N LEU A 8 39.05 -23.96 -7.83
CA LEU A 8 39.51 -22.94 -6.88
C LEU A 8 40.27 -21.80 -7.58
N ARG A 9 41.11 -22.13 -8.56
CA ARG A 9 41.85 -21.14 -9.35
C ARG A 9 40.92 -20.31 -10.22
N LEU A 10 39.89 -20.93 -10.82
CA LEU A 10 38.87 -20.23 -11.61
C LEU A 10 38.09 -19.25 -10.72
N TYR A 11 37.65 -19.71 -9.55
CA TYR A 11 36.95 -18.93 -8.56
C TYR A 11 37.79 -17.72 -8.06
N LEU A 12 39.03 -17.93 -7.71
CA LEU A 12 39.94 -16.85 -7.29
C LEU A 12 40.23 -15.86 -8.42
N ARG A 13 40.30 -16.32 -9.67
CA ARG A 13 40.45 -15.44 -10.84
C ARG A 13 39.19 -14.62 -11.12
N GLU A 14 38.01 -15.21 -10.98
CA GLU A 14 36.75 -14.49 -11.14
C GLU A 14 36.53 -13.46 -10.03
N ILE A 15 36.80 -13.78 -8.78
CA ILE A 15 36.70 -12.79 -7.68
C ILE A 15 37.77 -11.69 -7.87
N GLY A 16 38.98 -12.03 -8.28
CA GLY A 16 40.05 -11.04 -8.51
C GLY A 16 39.82 -10.18 -9.76
N SER A 17 38.89 -10.53 -10.63
CA SER A 17 38.51 -9.72 -11.82
C SER A 17 37.45 -8.66 -11.53
N ILE A 18 36.77 -8.72 -10.37
CA ILE A 18 35.80 -7.70 -9.96
C ILE A 18 36.63 -6.55 -9.37
N PRO A 19 36.63 -5.35 -10.00
CA PRO A 19 37.33 -4.20 -9.46
C PRO A 19 36.69 -3.80 -8.13
N LEU A 20 37.53 -3.51 -7.13
CA LEU A 20 37.06 -2.92 -5.89
C LEU A 20 36.46 -1.55 -6.17
N LEU A 21 35.36 -1.23 -5.51
CA LEU A 21 34.75 0.09 -5.60
C LEU A 21 35.74 1.15 -5.14
N THR A 22 35.84 2.24 -5.90
CA THR A 22 36.56 3.42 -5.44
C THR A 22 35.74 4.16 -4.38
N LYS A 23 36.35 5.07 -3.66
CA LYS A 23 35.63 5.90 -2.66
C LYS A 23 34.54 6.76 -3.34
N GLU A 24 34.81 7.19 -4.53
CA GLU A 24 33.90 7.97 -5.37
C GLU A 24 32.69 7.12 -5.78
N ASP A 25 32.91 5.86 -6.21
CA ASP A 25 31.85 4.91 -6.56
C ASP A 25 30.95 4.60 -5.35
N GLU A 26 31.55 4.40 -4.17
CA GLU A 26 30.81 4.17 -2.92
C GLU A 26 29.92 5.37 -2.57
N GLN A 27 30.43 6.60 -2.74
CA GLN A 27 29.67 7.81 -2.49
C GLN A 27 28.50 7.95 -3.49
N GLU A 28 28.75 7.73 -4.78
CA GLU A 28 27.72 7.79 -5.80
C GLU A 28 26.60 6.77 -5.54
N ILE A 29 26.96 5.51 -5.28
CA ILE A 29 26.00 4.46 -4.99
C ILE A 29 25.19 4.81 -3.73
N SER A 30 25.87 5.26 -2.66
CA SER A 30 25.20 5.66 -1.41
C SER A 30 24.22 6.80 -1.63
N GLN A 31 24.60 7.81 -2.42
CA GLN A 31 23.72 8.93 -2.76
C GLN A 31 22.50 8.45 -3.56
N ARG A 32 22.71 7.62 -4.59
CA ARG A 32 21.61 7.04 -5.39
C ARG A 32 20.64 6.21 -4.53
N MET A 33 21.16 5.44 -3.58
CA MET A 33 20.34 4.68 -2.63
C MET A 33 19.51 5.60 -1.72
N GLN A 34 20.11 6.69 -1.21
CA GLN A 34 19.38 7.67 -0.40
C GLN A 34 18.27 8.38 -1.18
N GLU A 35 18.57 8.78 -2.41
CA GLU A 35 17.57 9.40 -3.31
C GLU A 35 16.43 8.42 -3.63
N GLY A 36 16.75 7.15 -3.88
CA GLY A 36 15.76 6.10 -4.09
C GLY A 36 14.84 5.94 -2.86
N ARG A 37 15.40 5.88 -1.66
CA ARG A 37 14.63 5.81 -0.40
C ARG A 37 13.71 7.01 -0.21
N LYS A 38 14.20 8.24 -0.50
CA LYS A 38 13.36 9.45 -0.43
C LYS A 38 12.21 9.39 -1.42
N LYS A 39 12.45 8.93 -2.66
CA LYS A 39 11.39 8.76 -3.67
C LYS A 39 10.32 7.77 -3.22
N ILE A 40 10.71 6.64 -2.60
CA ILE A 40 9.76 5.67 -2.05
C ILE A 40 8.94 6.31 -0.92
N CYS A 41 9.57 7.05 -0.01
CA CYS A 41 8.86 7.78 1.04
C CYS A 41 7.82 8.77 0.49
N VAL A 42 8.15 9.49 -0.60
CA VAL A 42 7.20 10.37 -1.30
C VAL A 42 6.02 9.59 -1.89
N GLY A 43 6.27 8.38 -2.41
CA GLY A 43 5.21 7.49 -2.87
C GLY A 43 4.31 7.01 -1.72
N VAL A 44 4.91 6.60 -0.61
CA VAL A 44 4.19 6.10 0.58
C VAL A 44 3.27 7.16 1.18
N VAL A 45 3.73 8.43 1.29
CA VAL A 45 2.91 9.50 1.88
C VAL A 45 1.73 9.95 1.02
N ARG A 46 1.66 9.53 -0.23
CA ARG A 46 0.48 9.76 -1.09
C ARG A 46 -0.70 8.87 -0.72
N SER A 47 -0.48 7.80 0.03
CA SER A 47 -1.52 6.90 0.52
C SER A 47 -1.64 7.02 2.04
N ILE A 48 -2.80 7.48 2.52
CA ILE A 48 -3.09 7.57 3.95
C ILE A 48 -3.01 6.21 4.62
N GLN A 49 -3.47 5.16 3.94
CA GLN A 49 -3.47 3.80 4.46
C GLN A 49 -2.06 3.24 4.64
N ALA A 50 -1.11 3.64 3.80
CA ALA A 50 0.29 3.27 4.01
C ALA A 50 0.86 3.93 5.26
N ILE A 51 0.45 5.16 5.57
CA ILE A 51 0.82 5.83 6.81
C ILE A 51 0.14 5.16 8.01
N ASP A 52 -1.13 4.76 7.88
CA ASP A 52 -1.85 4.01 8.91
C ASP A 52 -1.21 2.64 9.15
N PHE A 53 -0.78 1.95 8.10
CA PHE A 53 0.00 0.72 8.24
C PHE A 53 1.30 0.94 9.03
N LEU A 54 2.03 2.04 8.80
CA LEU A 54 3.20 2.39 9.60
C LEU A 54 2.84 2.72 11.06
N LEU A 55 1.69 3.35 11.31
CA LEU A 55 1.17 3.57 12.67
C LEU A 55 0.84 2.26 13.36
N ASP A 56 0.27 1.29 12.65
CA ASP A 56 -0.01 -0.06 13.17
C ASP A 56 1.29 -0.81 13.50
N ILE A 57 2.33 -0.67 12.68
CA ILE A 57 3.66 -1.21 13.00
C ILE A 57 4.18 -0.62 14.31
N VAL A 58 4.11 0.69 14.49
CA VAL A 58 4.53 1.37 15.73
C VAL A 58 3.70 0.91 16.93
N GLU A 59 2.40 0.69 16.78
CA GLU A 59 1.55 0.15 17.83
C GLU A 59 1.89 -1.32 18.15
N ASN A 60 2.25 -2.11 17.14
CA ASN A 60 2.70 -3.49 17.32
C ASN A 60 4.05 -3.59 18.06
N ILE A 61 4.94 -2.60 17.91
CA ILE A 61 6.16 -2.51 18.72
C ILE A 61 5.77 -2.29 20.18
N LYS A 62 4.86 -1.36 20.47
CA LYS A 62 4.39 -1.08 21.83
C LYS A 62 3.76 -2.31 22.50
N LYS A 63 3.08 -3.17 21.70
CA LYS A 63 2.47 -4.44 22.16
C LYS A 63 3.48 -5.59 22.25
N GLY A 64 4.76 -5.38 21.97
CA GLY A 64 5.79 -6.41 21.97
C GLY A 64 5.69 -7.42 20.81
N LYS A 65 4.84 -7.16 19.80
CA LYS A 65 4.66 -8.06 18.64
C LYS A 65 5.73 -7.86 17.56
N ARG A 66 6.39 -6.70 17.53
CA ARG A 66 7.52 -6.39 16.66
C ARG A 66 8.66 -5.77 17.46
N ARG A 67 9.88 -6.00 17.04
CA ARG A 67 11.08 -5.46 17.67
C ARG A 67 11.40 -4.10 17.04
N LEU A 68 11.78 -3.14 17.88
CA LEU A 68 12.10 -1.77 17.47
C LEU A 68 13.36 -1.71 16.58
N ASP A 69 14.37 -2.51 16.88
CA ASP A 69 15.64 -2.58 16.14
C ASP A 69 15.50 -3.14 14.72
N VAL A 70 14.43 -3.90 14.43
CA VAL A 70 14.11 -4.38 13.07
C VAL A 70 13.35 -3.31 12.26
N VAL A 71 12.54 -2.50 12.94
CA VAL A 71 11.69 -1.49 12.30
C VAL A 71 12.43 -0.19 12.01
N MET A 72 13.43 0.15 12.82
CA MET A 72 14.19 1.39 12.69
C MET A 72 15.59 1.14 12.10
N ASN A 73 16.04 2.04 11.24
CA ASN A 73 17.37 1.95 10.62
C ASN A 73 18.52 2.20 11.62
N SER A 74 18.27 3.02 12.63
CA SER A 74 19.20 3.27 13.73
C SER A 74 18.43 3.55 15.00
N MET A 75 18.93 3.06 16.12
CA MET A 75 18.37 3.32 17.43
C MET A 75 19.23 4.34 18.17
N PRO A 76 18.60 5.24 18.93
CA PRO A 76 19.35 6.07 19.89
C PRO A 76 20.02 5.20 20.95
N ASP A 77 21.27 5.52 21.31
CA ASP A 77 22.06 4.75 22.28
C ASP A 77 21.54 4.84 23.73
N ASP A 78 20.63 5.79 23.98
CA ASP A 78 20.05 6.08 25.27
C ASP A 78 18.78 5.29 25.62
N LEU A 79 18.34 4.38 24.73
CA LEU A 79 17.16 3.54 24.95
C LEU A 79 17.50 2.28 25.78
N LYS A 80 17.72 2.47 27.09
CA LYS A 80 18.11 1.38 28.00
C LYS A 80 16.96 0.84 28.86
N THR A 81 15.88 1.59 29.00
CA THR A 81 14.74 1.23 29.85
C THR A 81 13.43 1.19 29.06
N ASP A 82 12.49 0.38 29.52
CA ASP A 82 11.15 0.27 28.89
C ASP A 82 10.42 1.62 28.85
N THR A 83 10.68 2.49 29.84
CA THR A 83 10.11 3.85 29.89
C THR A 83 10.66 4.73 28.78
N GLU A 84 11.94 4.66 28.48
CA GLU A 84 12.59 5.40 27.37
C GLU A 84 12.12 4.90 26.03
N VAL A 85 12.01 3.58 25.87
CA VAL A 85 11.45 2.93 24.67
C VAL A 85 10.02 3.40 24.44
N ASN A 86 9.15 3.37 25.46
CA ASN A 86 7.77 3.82 25.36
C ASN A 86 7.65 5.32 25.02
N ARG A 87 8.52 6.16 25.59
CA ARG A 87 8.61 7.59 25.25
C ARG A 87 9.03 7.79 23.79
N TYR A 88 9.99 7.00 23.31
CA TYR A 88 10.45 7.04 21.91
C TYR A 88 9.34 6.62 20.96
N ILE A 89 8.62 5.54 21.23
CA ILE A 89 7.44 5.08 20.48
C ILE A 89 6.38 6.18 20.44
N GLY A 90 6.11 6.87 21.55
CA GLY A 90 5.19 7.99 21.58
C GLY A 90 5.62 9.15 20.67
N LYS A 91 6.92 9.46 20.61
CA LYS A 91 7.49 10.46 19.68
C LYS A 91 7.34 10.02 18.22
N LEU A 92 7.59 8.74 17.90
CA LEU A 92 7.40 8.18 16.56
C LEU A 92 5.94 8.32 16.10
N LYS A 93 4.99 7.91 16.96
CA LYS A 93 3.56 8.04 16.68
C LYS A 93 3.15 9.50 16.43
N SER A 94 3.67 10.44 17.24
CA SER A 94 3.40 11.87 17.06
C SER A 94 3.97 12.40 15.73
N LYS A 95 5.17 11.98 15.34
CA LYS A 95 5.78 12.36 14.05
C LYS A 95 4.97 11.81 12.88
N LEU A 96 4.56 10.52 12.91
CA LEU A 96 3.73 9.91 11.88
C LEU A 96 2.36 10.60 11.74
N ASN A 97 1.71 10.93 12.86
CA ASN A 97 0.45 11.67 12.83
C ASN A 97 0.60 13.06 12.18
N ARG A 98 1.73 13.74 12.40
CA ARG A 98 2.02 15.01 11.69
C ARG A 98 2.18 14.79 10.18
N VAL A 99 2.89 13.73 9.78
CA VAL A 99 3.01 13.36 8.37
C VAL A 99 1.64 13.05 7.78
N LYS A 100 0.81 12.25 8.47
CA LYS A 100 -0.56 11.93 8.06
C LYS A 100 -1.39 13.18 7.82
N ASN A 101 -1.41 14.11 8.78
CA ASN A 101 -2.18 15.37 8.66
C ASN A 101 -1.69 16.25 7.51
N LYS A 102 -0.38 16.29 7.25
CA LYS A 102 0.18 17.01 6.10
C LYS A 102 -0.20 16.32 4.78
N SER A 103 -0.21 14.98 4.74
CA SER A 103 -0.64 14.22 3.57
C SER A 103 -2.11 14.44 3.25
N HIS A 104 -3.00 14.49 4.25
CA HIS A 104 -4.40 14.87 4.04
C HIS A 104 -4.52 16.24 3.38
N LYS A 105 -3.83 17.25 3.91
CA LYS A 105 -3.83 18.60 3.29
C LYS A 105 -3.32 18.58 1.85
N ALA A 106 -2.28 17.78 1.56
CA ALA A 106 -1.77 17.65 0.21
C ALA A 106 -2.78 17.01 -0.74
N ILE A 107 -3.57 16.02 -0.26
CA ILE A 107 -4.65 15.38 -1.02
C ILE A 107 -5.76 16.41 -1.31
N GLU A 108 -6.21 17.15 -0.29
CA GLU A 108 -7.24 18.19 -0.45
C GLU A 108 -6.82 19.27 -1.47
N THR A 109 -5.53 19.60 -1.55
CA THR A 109 -4.99 20.62 -2.46
C THR A 109 -4.86 20.12 -3.92
N ILE A 110 -4.99 18.80 -4.18
CA ILE A 110 -4.76 18.23 -5.54
C ILE A 110 -5.68 18.86 -6.60
N GLU A 111 -6.95 19.09 -6.26
CA GLU A 111 -7.96 19.63 -7.18
C GLU A 111 -7.74 21.13 -7.46
N GLU A 112 -7.21 21.87 -6.48
CA GLU A 112 -7.01 23.31 -6.57
C GLU A 112 -5.68 23.67 -7.24
N ASP A 113 -4.58 23.04 -6.77
CA ASP A 113 -3.21 23.28 -7.26
C ASP A 113 -2.39 22.00 -7.18
N ARG A 114 -2.21 21.35 -8.33
CA ARG A 114 -1.44 20.10 -8.44
C ARG A 114 0.06 20.28 -8.16
N GLU A 115 0.62 21.45 -8.47
CA GLU A 115 2.06 21.71 -8.22
C GLU A 115 2.30 21.93 -6.73
N ALA A 116 1.48 22.74 -6.08
CA ALA A 116 1.54 22.94 -4.63
C ALA A 116 1.34 21.62 -3.86
N SER A 117 0.39 20.78 -4.29
CA SER A 117 0.17 19.45 -3.73
C SER A 117 1.41 18.55 -3.86
N ASN A 118 2.05 18.50 -5.05
CA ASN A 118 3.26 17.71 -5.25
C ASN A 118 4.42 18.19 -4.36
N GLU A 119 4.57 19.49 -4.16
CA GLU A 119 5.59 20.05 -3.26
C GLU A 119 5.30 19.69 -1.79
N LEU A 120 4.02 19.69 -1.38
CA LEU A 120 3.61 19.21 -0.07
C LEU A 120 3.94 17.72 0.13
N PHE A 121 3.64 16.86 -0.86
CA PHE A 121 4.00 15.44 -0.79
C PHE A 121 5.52 15.24 -0.72
N ARG A 122 6.31 16.03 -1.45
CA ARG A 122 7.77 15.99 -1.37
C ARG A 122 8.25 16.29 0.06
N LYS A 123 7.73 17.36 0.68
CA LYS A 123 8.05 17.73 2.07
C LYS A 123 7.59 16.64 3.06
N CYS A 124 6.40 16.07 2.88
CA CYS A 124 5.92 14.94 3.69
C CYS A 124 6.83 13.72 3.58
N GLY A 125 7.28 13.39 2.36
CA GLY A 125 8.21 12.29 2.13
C GLY A 125 9.56 12.51 2.79
N GLU A 126 10.08 13.73 2.78
CA GLU A 126 11.30 14.09 3.52
C GLU A 126 11.10 13.96 5.04
N ASP A 127 9.96 14.38 5.56
CA ASP A 127 9.63 14.23 6.99
C ASP A 127 9.53 12.75 7.37
N LEU A 128 8.91 11.91 6.53
CA LEU A 128 8.87 10.46 6.73
C LEU A 128 10.27 9.85 6.69
N TYR A 129 11.10 10.25 5.72
CA TYR A 129 12.49 9.78 5.62
C TYR A 129 13.30 10.11 6.88
N LYS A 130 13.13 11.33 7.44
CA LYS A 130 13.79 11.77 8.68
C LYS A 130 13.34 11.03 9.93
N ILE A 131 12.21 10.30 9.90
CA ILE A 131 11.78 9.44 11.01
C ILE A 131 12.78 8.30 11.18
N GLY A 132 13.40 7.80 10.10
CA GLY A 132 14.47 6.82 10.14
C GLY A 132 14.00 5.38 10.21
N PHE A 133 12.87 5.04 9.60
CA PHE A 133 12.46 3.64 9.42
C PHE A 133 13.48 2.86 8.60
N ALA A 134 13.63 1.57 8.91
CA ALA A 134 14.41 0.64 8.10
C ALA A 134 13.83 0.59 6.67
N PRO A 135 14.68 0.42 5.63
CA PRO A 135 14.23 0.33 4.24
C PRO A 135 13.14 -0.72 4.03
N GLU A 136 13.28 -1.86 4.69
CA GLU A 136 12.36 -2.99 4.63
C GLU A 136 10.96 -2.59 5.13
N THR A 137 10.91 -1.80 6.23
CA THR A 137 9.63 -1.31 6.79
C THR A 137 8.92 -0.36 5.83
N ILE A 138 9.65 0.52 5.15
CA ILE A 138 9.07 1.42 4.14
C ILE A 138 8.63 0.64 2.90
N LEU A 139 9.38 -0.39 2.50
CA LEU A 139 8.98 -1.28 1.41
C LEU A 139 7.72 -2.08 1.76
N GLU A 140 7.58 -2.59 2.99
CA GLU A 140 6.35 -3.23 3.46
C GLU A 140 5.12 -2.31 3.30
N ALA A 141 5.27 -1.03 3.65
CA ALA A 141 4.20 -0.04 3.48
C ALA A 141 3.87 0.21 1.99
N ALA A 142 4.89 0.26 1.12
CA ALA A 142 4.69 0.39 -0.33
C ALA A 142 4.03 -0.86 -0.94
N GLU A 143 4.39 -2.06 -0.47
CA GLU A 143 3.77 -3.32 -0.89
C GLU A 143 2.31 -3.42 -0.43
N GLU A 144 1.96 -2.84 0.73
CA GLU A 144 0.58 -2.77 1.18
C GLU A 144 -0.28 -1.95 0.22
N ILE A 145 0.21 -0.81 -0.27
CA ILE A 145 -0.46 -0.01 -1.33
C ILE A 145 -0.71 -0.89 -2.55
N LYS A 146 0.33 -1.57 -3.04
CA LYS A 146 0.24 -2.45 -4.21
C LYS A 146 -0.78 -3.58 -4.01
N ARG A 147 -0.79 -4.20 -2.84
CA ARG A 147 -1.77 -5.25 -2.51
C ARG A 147 -3.21 -4.72 -2.53
N ARG A 148 -3.44 -3.53 -1.98
CA ARG A 148 -4.75 -2.90 -1.97
C ARG A 148 -5.19 -2.53 -3.37
N ALA A 149 -4.35 -1.87 -4.16
CA ALA A 149 -4.63 -1.53 -5.55
C ALA A 149 -5.00 -2.77 -6.39
N LEU A 150 -4.22 -3.86 -6.28
CA LEU A 150 -4.52 -5.12 -6.97
C LEU A 150 -5.85 -5.75 -6.52
N ARG A 151 -6.22 -5.58 -5.24
CA ARG A 151 -7.49 -6.07 -4.71
C ARG A 151 -8.65 -5.24 -5.24
N SER A 152 -8.52 -3.91 -5.23
CA SER A 152 -9.51 -2.98 -5.79
C SER A 152 -9.73 -3.23 -7.28
N ASP A 153 -8.67 -3.38 -8.07
CA ASP A 153 -8.75 -3.70 -9.50
C ASP A 153 -9.54 -4.97 -9.79
N LYS A 154 -9.33 -6.03 -8.99
CA LYS A 154 -10.09 -7.28 -9.12
C LYS A 154 -11.57 -7.08 -8.87
N VAL A 155 -11.90 -6.32 -7.83
CA VAL A 155 -13.30 -6.03 -7.45
C VAL A 155 -13.97 -5.15 -8.50
N ILE A 156 -13.27 -4.13 -9.01
CA ILE A 156 -13.79 -3.28 -10.11
C ILE A 156 -14.07 -4.11 -11.36
N LYS A 157 -13.13 -4.97 -11.77
CA LYS A 157 -13.30 -5.85 -12.93
C LYS A 157 -14.47 -6.81 -12.74
N GLU A 158 -14.65 -7.38 -11.55
CA GLU A 158 -15.78 -8.27 -11.27
C GLU A 158 -17.12 -7.49 -11.31
N CYS A 159 -17.16 -6.28 -10.76
CA CYS A 159 -18.34 -5.41 -10.85
C CYS A 159 -18.67 -5.11 -12.32
N GLN A 160 -17.69 -4.70 -13.12
CA GLN A 160 -17.88 -4.43 -14.56
C GLN A 160 -18.33 -5.67 -15.34
N ARG A 161 -17.81 -6.84 -15.00
CA ARG A 161 -18.25 -8.12 -15.59
C ARG A 161 -19.73 -8.36 -15.35
N ILE A 162 -20.20 -8.20 -14.12
CA ILE A 162 -21.60 -8.41 -13.74
C ILE A 162 -22.50 -7.35 -14.36
N GLU A 163 -22.08 -6.08 -14.38
CA GLU A 163 -22.79 -4.99 -15.04
C GLU A 163 -22.95 -5.26 -16.54
N SER A 164 -21.91 -5.73 -17.19
CA SER A 164 -21.95 -6.11 -18.62
C SER A 164 -22.85 -7.30 -18.87
N LEU A 165 -22.83 -8.32 -17.98
CA LEU A 165 -23.65 -9.53 -18.07
C LEU A 165 -25.16 -9.19 -18.08
N PHE A 166 -25.57 -8.27 -17.20
CA PHE A 166 -26.97 -7.84 -17.08
C PHE A 166 -27.29 -6.59 -17.89
N LYS A 167 -26.32 -6.03 -18.61
CA LYS A 167 -26.44 -4.75 -19.35
C LYS A 167 -26.91 -3.60 -18.47
N PHE A 168 -26.43 -3.55 -17.22
CA PHE A 168 -26.73 -2.47 -16.31
C PHE A 168 -25.94 -1.22 -16.66
N ASN A 169 -26.60 -0.06 -16.52
CA ASN A 169 -25.88 1.18 -16.37
C ASN A 169 -25.46 1.38 -14.89
N PRO A 170 -24.47 2.23 -14.58
CA PRO A 170 -23.97 2.42 -13.20
C PRO A 170 -25.11 2.74 -12.19
N LYS A 171 -26.06 3.60 -12.55
CA LYS A 171 -27.19 3.96 -11.67
C LYS A 171 -28.15 2.80 -11.40
N GLN A 172 -28.33 1.90 -12.39
CA GLN A 172 -29.15 0.69 -12.21
C GLN A 172 -28.43 -0.32 -11.34
N SER A 173 -27.12 -0.50 -11.56
CA SER A 173 -26.25 -1.35 -10.77
C SER A 173 -26.31 -0.95 -9.29
N ASP A 174 -26.15 0.32 -8.97
CA ASP A 174 -26.17 0.84 -7.59
C ASP A 174 -27.55 0.62 -6.94
N ARG A 175 -28.65 0.89 -7.68
CA ARG A 175 -30.01 0.68 -7.16
C ARG A 175 -30.33 -0.79 -6.87
N ILE A 176 -29.80 -1.70 -7.67
CA ILE A 176 -30.02 -3.15 -7.48
C ILE A 176 -29.13 -3.66 -6.35
N ALA A 177 -27.88 -3.24 -6.30
CA ALA A 177 -26.96 -3.61 -5.23
C ALA A 177 -27.39 -3.09 -3.84
N ALA A 178 -28.11 -1.97 -3.78
CA ALA A 178 -28.69 -1.46 -2.54
C ALA A 178 -29.86 -2.27 -1.99
N LYS A 179 -30.44 -3.20 -2.80
CA LYS A 179 -31.56 -4.06 -2.40
C LYS A 179 -31.06 -5.45 -2.02
N ASP A 180 -31.73 -6.08 -1.06
CA ASP A 180 -31.58 -7.52 -0.83
C ASP A 180 -31.99 -8.27 -2.11
N PRO A 181 -31.20 -9.21 -2.64
CA PRO A 181 -31.54 -9.97 -3.83
C PRO A 181 -32.89 -10.66 -3.72
N ASP A 182 -33.25 -11.16 -2.53
CA ASP A 182 -34.54 -11.79 -2.24
C ASP A 182 -35.73 -10.82 -2.30
N LYS A 183 -35.48 -9.50 -2.23
CA LYS A 183 -36.50 -8.44 -2.33
C LYS A 183 -36.57 -7.84 -3.73
N VAL A 184 -35.80 -8.35 -4.68
CA VAL A 184 -35.91 -7.95 -6.10
C VAL A 184 -37.18 -8.57 -6.69
N GLN A 185 -37.99 -7.76 -7.36
CA GLN A 185 -39.28 -8.21 -7.91
C GLN A 185 -39.09 -9.35 -8.92
N ASP A 186 -39.93 -10.39 -8.83
CA ASP A 186 -39.87 -11.56 -9.73
C ASP A 186 -39.87 -11.19 -11.21
N LYS A 187 -40.57 -10.09 -11.59
CA LYS A 187 -40.57 -9.57 -12.95
C LYS A 187 -39.17 -9.13 -13.40
N GLN A 188 -38.40 -8.49 -12.52
CA GLN A 188 -37.05 -8.07 -12.80
C GLN A 188 -36.12 -9.27 -12.91
N ILE A 189 -36.25 -10.25 -12.03
CA ILE A 189 -35.45 -11.50 -12.08
C ILE A 189 -35.69 -12.23 -13.39
N ARG A 190 -36.95 -12.39 -13.84
CA ARG A 190 -37.24 -13.01 -15.16
C ARG A 190 -36.62 -12.25 -16.32
N GLN A 191 -36.66 -10.92 -16.29
CA GLN A 191 -36.01 -10.08 -17.30
C GLN A 191 -34.47 -10.28 -17.31
N LEU A 192 -33.83 -10.37 -16.13
CA LEU A 192 -32.40 -10.63 -16.00
C LEU A 192 -32.03 -12.03 -16.50
N CYS A 193 -32.83 -13.06 -16.22
CA CYS A 193 -32.65 -14.41 -16.78
C CYS A 193 -32.69 -14.38 -18.31
N MET A 194 -33.62 -13.63 -18.92
CA MET A 194 -33.69 -13.51 -20.37
C MET A 194 -32.50 -12.75 -20.96
N THR A 195 -32.02 -11.71 -20.29
CA THR A 195 -30.91 -10.89 -20.77
C THR A 195 -29.56 -11.60 -20.68
N SER A 196 -29.34 -12.35 -19.59
CA SER A 196 -28.07 -13.02 -19.31
C SER A 196 -28.03 -14.48 -19.75
N HIS A 197 -29.17 -15.06 -20.14
CA HIS A 197 -29.34 -16.50 -20.40
C HIS A 197 -28.98 -17.42 -19.21
N LEU A 198 -29.04 -16.88 -17.99
CA LEU A 198 -28.73 -17.62 -16.76
C LEU A 198 -30.02 -18.16 -16.12
N LYS A 199 -29.88 -19.23 -15.32
CA LYS A 199 -30.96 -19.74 -14.47
C LYS A 199 -31.22 -18.79 -13.30
N LYS A 200 -32.41 -18.85 -12.72
CA LYS A 200 -32.84 -17.99 -11.63
C LYS A 200 -31.85 -17.99 -10.44
N GLU A 201 -31.37 -19.17 -10.05
CA GLU A 201 -30.40 -19.34 -8.96
C GLU A 201 -29.04 -18.71 -9.26
N GLU A 202 -28.61 -18.76 -10.51
CA GLU A 202 -27.36 -18.14 -10.95
C GLU A 202 -27.48 -16.60 -10.97
N VAL A 203 -28.64 -16.08 -11.38
CA VAL A 203 -28.92 -14.64 -11.32
C VAL A 203 -28.86 -14.14 -9.89
N TYR A 204 -29.47 -14.81 -8.92
CA TYR A 204 -29.36 -14.45 -7.51
C TYR A 204 -27.93 -14.43 -7.03
N ARG A 205 -27.14 -15.46 -7.34
CA ARG A 205 -25.71 -15.54 -6.98
C ARG A 205 -24.88 -14.39 -7.55
N GLU A 206 -25.13 -14.00 -8.79
CA GLU A 206 -24.42 -12.87 -9.42
C GLU A 206 -24.88 -11.52 -8.83
N LEU A 207 -26.16 -11.37 -8.42
CA LEU A 207 -26.65 -10.19 -7.73
C LEU A 207 -26.08 -10.06 -6.31
N ASP A 208 -25.92 -11.17 -5.58
CA ASP A 208 -25.23 -11.18 -4.29
C ASP A 208 -23.78 -10.73 -4.43
N LYS A 209 -23.05 -11.28 -5.41
CA LYS A 209 -21.69 -10.84 -5.70
C LYS A 209 -21.61 -9.35 -6.05
N LEU A 210 -22.56 -8.86 -6.86
CA LEU A 210 -22.63 -7.43 -7.20
C LEU A 210 -22.78 -6.58 -5.94
N ARG A 211 -23.64 -7.00 -5.02
CA ARG A 211 -23.87 -6.31 -3.74
C ARG A 211 -22.59 -6.29 -2.90
N GLU A 212 -21.95 -7.44 -2.74
CA GLU A 212 -20.69 -7.55 -1.98
C GLU A 212 -19.58 -6.68 -2.60
N THR A 213 -19.43 -6.71 -3.94
CA THR A 213 -18.42 -5.90 -4.64
C THR A 213 -18.70 -4.41 -4.51
N LYS A 214 -19.95 -3.97 -4.66
CA LYS A 214 -20.34 -2.55 -4.49
C LYS A 214 -20.18 -2.09 -3.05
N HIS A 215 -20.54 -2.90 -2.08
CA HIS A 215 -20.32 -2.60 -0.66
C HIS A 215 -18.83 -2.46 -0.32
N PHE A 216 -17.98 -3.34 -0.87
CA PHE A 216 -16.54 -3.25 -0.69
C PHE A 216 -15.97 -1.97 -1.34
N LEU A 217 -16.41 -1.63 -2.55
CA LEU A 217 -15.99 -0.37 -3.21
C LEU A 217 -16.43 0.83 -2.39
N GLN A 218 -17.66 0.84 -1.86
CA GLN A 218 -18.14 1.93 -1.02
C GLN A 218 -17.30 2.08 0.25
N GLN A 219 -16.91 0.98 0.89
CA GLN A 219 -16.00 1.03 2.06
C GLN A 219 -14.63 1.62 1.71
N ILE A 220 -14.11 1.36 0.52
CA ILE A 220 -12.86 1.96 0.04
C ILE A 220 -13.04 3.47 -0.13
N TYR A 221 -14.10 3.93 -0.81
CA TYR A 221 -14.38 5.36 -0.98
C TYR A 221 -14.62 6.09 0.34
N ASP A 222 -15.38 5.49 1.26
CA ASP A 222 -15.68 6.08 2.58
C ASP A 222 -14.43 6.16 3.48
N SER A 223 -13.43 5.28 3.27
CA SER A 223 -12.15 5.35 3.96
C SER A 223 -11.17 6.38 3.38
N GLY A 224 -11.57 7.12 2.34
CA GLY A 224 -10.72 8.10 1.66
C GLY A 224 -9.70 7.45 0.72
N ASP A 225 -9.96 6.22 0.33
CA ASP A 225 -9.17 5.42 -0.60
C ASP A 225 -9.71 5.61 -2.02
N ASP A 226 -9.48 6.75 -2.64
CA ASP A 226 -9.70 6.87 -4.08
C ASP A 226 -8.72 5.94 -4.81
N PRO A 227 -9.22 5.08 -5.73
CA PRO A 227 -8.40 4.12 -6.45
C PRO A 227 -7.42 4.76 -7.43
#